data_b269818a035dbbe88b1cf492d92ee159
#
_entry.id   b269818a035dbbe88b1cf492d92ee159
#
_cell.length_a   1.000
_cell.length_b   1.000
_cell.length_c   1.000
_cell.angle_alpha   90.00
_cell.angle_beta   90.00
_cell.angle_gamma   90.00
#
_symmetry.space_group_name_H-M   'P 1'
#
loop_
_entity.id
_entity.type
_entity.pdbx_description
1 polymer ?
#
loop_
_entity_poly.entity_id
_entity_poly.type
_entity_poly.pdbx_seq_one_letter_code
_entity_poly.pdbx_strand_id
1 'polypeptide(L)'
;MVTLFGEDEEKAFIVGTVQAIFFENPSNFYKVVLVNVTDTNTDYLEKEIVVTGSFGQVQEEEPYRFFGHFVDHPRYGRQFQVDSYQQERPTSASGVV
;
A
#
# COMPACT_ATOMS: atom_id res chain seq x y z
N MET A 1 9.11 23.35 -13.85
CA MET A 1 8.86 23.85 -12.72
C MET A 1 7.65 23.37 -12.15
N VAL A 2 6.63 23.78 -12.62
CA VAL A 2 5.37 23.29 -12.20
C VAL A 2 5.28 21.82 -12.20
N THR A 3 5.95 21.23 -13.12
CA THR A 3 5.90 19.81 -13.27
C THR A 3 6.36 19.07 -12.07
N LEU A 4 7.25 19.60 -11.33
CA LEU A 4 7.74 18.92 -10.17
C LEU A 4 6.64 18.63 -9.18
N PHE A 5 5.81 19.61 -8.97
CA PHE A 5 4.74 19.43 -8.02
C PHE A 5 3.69 18.48 -8.54
N GLY A 6 3.45 18.56 -9.82
CA GLY A 6 2.48 17.66 -10.40
C GLY A 6 2.90 16.21 -10.28
N GLU A 7 4.17 15.96 -10.40
CA GLU A 7 4.65 14.60 -10.29
C GLU A 7 4.43 14.04 -8.91
N ASP A 8 4.65 14.85 -7.89
CA ASP A 8 4.44 14.38 -6.54
C ASP A 8 2.99 14.08 -6.29
N GLU A 9 2.12 14.93 -6.80
CA GLU A 9 0.71 14.75 -6.57
C GLU A 9 0.16 13.55 -7.31
N GLU A 10 0.84 13.18 -8.36
CA GLU A 10 0.36 12.07 -9.17
C GLU A 10 0.96 10.74 -8.80
N LYS A 11 1.74 10.70 -7.76
CA LYS A 11 2.30 9.43 -7.36
C LYS A 11 1.19 8.47 -6.99
N ALA A 12 1.28 7.26 -7.51
CA ALA A 12 0.25 6.26 -7.28
C ALA A 12 0.23 5.84 -5.83
N PHE A 13 -0.96 5.67 -5.30
CA PHE A 13 -1.09 5.15 -3.95
C PHE A 13 -2.25 4.19 -3.86
N ILE A 14 -2.14 3.30 -2.88
CA ILE A 14 -3.19 2.38 -2.49
C ILE A 14 -3.42 2.57 -1.01
N VAL A 15 -4.66 2.80 -0.62
CA VAL A 15 -5.02 2.84 0.78
C VAL A 15 -5.83 1.59 1.08
N GLY A 16 -5.48 0.91 2.13
CA GLY A 16 -6.24 -0.28 2.47
C GLY A 16 -5.77 -0.90 3.76
N THR A 17 -6.47 -1.94 4.13
CA THR A 17 -6.22 -2.69 5.35
C THR A 17 -5.49 -3.97 4.99
N VAL A 18 -4.44 -4.27 5.73
CA VAL A 18 -3.69 -5.51 5.50
C VAL A 18 -4.53 -6.68 5.99
N GLN A 19 -4.88 -7.58 5.06
CA GLN A 19 -5.67 -8.75 5.42
C GLN A 19 -4.82 -9.92 5.83
N ALA A 20 -3.67 -10.08 5.22
CA ALA A 20 -2.80 -11.21 5.50
C ALA A 20 -1.38 -10.88 5.09
N ILE A 21 -0.44 -11.44 5.80
CA ILE A 21 0.97 -11.35 5.45
C ILE A 21 1.37 -12.71 4.90
N PHE A 22 1.62 -12.76 3.59
CA PHE A 22 1.94 -14.02 2.93
C PHE A 22 3.39 -14.41 3.13
N PHE A 23 4.27 -13.43 3.26
CA PHE A 23 5.69 -13.71 3.38
C PHE A 23 6.35 -12.54 4.10
N GLU A 24 7.31 -12.86 4.94
CA GLU A 24 8.05 -11.85 5.67
C GLU A 24 9.49 -12.33 5.81
N ASN A 25 10.44 -11.49 5.41
CA ASN A 25 11.84 -11.78 5.57
C ASN A 25 12.37 -10.96 6.74
N PRO A 26 12.72 -11.59 7.85
CA PRO A 26 13.14 -10.84 9.04
C PRO A 26 14.47 -10.13 8.87
N SER A 27 15.27 -10.53 7.91
CA SER A 27 16.58 -9.91 7.73
C SER A 27 16.48 -8.51 7.15
N ASN A 28 15.52 -8.27 6.28
CA ASN A 28 15.42 -6.98 5.60
C ASN A 28 14.01 -6.41 5.62
N PHE A 29 13.11 -7.02 6.39
CA PHE A 29 11.72 -6.58 6.54
C PHE A 29 10.91 -6.61 5.25
N TYR A 30 11.38 -7.30 4.24
CA TYR A 30 10.63 -7.43 3.00
C TYR A 30 9.40 -8.28 3.27
N LYS A 31 8.26 -7.80 2.82
CA LYS A 31 6.99 -8.49 3.05
C LYS A 31 6.19 -8.56 1.77
N VAL A 32 5.37 -9.58 1.68
CA VAL A 32 4.36 -9.72 0.65
C VAL A 32 3.04 -9.83 1.39
N VAL A 33 2.17 -8.85 1.20
CA VAL A 33 0.93 -8.79 1.97
C VAL A 33 -0.26 -8.65 1.05
N LEU A 34 -1.40 -9.12 1.52
CA LEU A 34 -2.66 -8.94 0.81
C LEU A 34 -3.38 -7.77 1.44
N VAL A 35 -3.75 -6.79 0.63
CA VAL A 35 -4.39 -5.58 1.09
C VAL A 35 -5.80 -5.49 0.54
N ASN A 36 -6.74 -5.18 1.42
CA ASN A 36 -8.10 -4.90 1.02
C ASN A 36 -8.18 -3.41 0.70
N VAL A 37 -8.36 -3.09 -0.56
CA VAL A 37 -8.25 -1.72 -1.06
C VAL A 37 -9.49 -0.94 -0.67
N THR A 38 -9.30 0.20 -0.01
CA THR A 38 -10.40 1.07 0.34
C THR A 38 -10.36 2.37 -0.45
N ASP A 39 -9.20 2.75 -0.98
CA ASP A 39 -9.08 3.96 -1.77
C ASP A 39 -7.83 3.89 -2.60
N THR A 40 -7.82 4.59 -3.73
CA THR A 40 -6.64 4.66 -4.58
C THR A 40 -6.85 5.80 -5.56
N ASN A 41 -5.75 6.40 -6.00
CA ASN A 41 -5.82 7.42 -7.03
C ASN A 41 -5.56 6.84 -8.42
N THR A 42 -5.54 5.53 -8.52
CA THR A 42 -5.31 4.85 -9.79
C THR A 42 -6.64 4.29 -10.32
N ASP A 43 -6.57 3.65 -11.47
CA ASP A 43 -7.76 3.03 -12.04
C ASP A 43 -7.90 1.56 -11.65
N TYR A 44 -7.22 1.15 -10.60
CA TYR A 44 -7.33 -0.22 -10.11
C TYR A 44 -8.71 -0.41 -9.47
N LEU A 45 -9.45 -1.40 -9.97
CA LEU A 45 -10.83 -1.58 -9.55
C LEU A 45 -11.09 -2.81 -8.71
N GLU A 46 -10.08 -3.62 -8.47
CA GLU A 46 -10.27 -4.82 -7.68
C GLU A 46 -10.29 -4.48 -6.20
N LYS A 47 -10.93 -5.33 -5.42
CA LYS A 47 -11.03 -5.10 -3.99
C LYS A 47 -9.76 -5.42 -3.24
N GLU A 48 -8.91 -6.25 -3.80
CA GLU A 48 -7.70 -6.71 -3.13
C GLU A 48 -6.53 -6.59 -4.05
N ILE A 49 -5.36 -6.39 -3.48
CA ILE A 49 -4.14 -6.37 -4.25
C ILE A 49 -3.01 -6.89 -3.37
N VAL A 50 -2.05 -7.55 -4.02
CA VAL A 50 -0.84 -7.97 -3.34
C VAL A 50 0.12 -6.79 -3.35
N VAL A 51 0.63 -6.44 -2.17
CA VAL A 51 1.52 -5.31 -1.99
C VAL A 51 2.86 -5.84 -1.48
N THR A 52 3.94 -5.41 -2.11
CA THR A 52 5.27 -5.89 -1.76
C THR A 52 6.17 -4.72 -1.40
N GLY A 53 7.09 -4.95 -0.48
CA GLY A 53 8.05 -3.93 -0.11
C GLY A 53 8.72 -4.24 1.20
N SER A 54 9.61 -3.34 1.62
CA SER A 54 10.26 -3.45 2.91
C SER A 54 9.54 -2.55 3.89
N PHE A 55 8.64 -3.14 4.65
CA PHE A 55 7.90 -2.37 5.65
C PHE A 55 8.08 -3.01 7.01
N GLY A 56 8.80 -2.32 7.85
CA GLY A 56 9.11 -2.88 9.15
C GLY A 56 7.94 -2.92 10.10
N GLN A 57 6.96 -2.05 9.92
CA GLN A 57 5.91 -1.86 10.91
C GLN A 57 4.52 -2.23 10.43
N VAL A 58 4.39 -2.87 9.30
CA VAL A 58 3.08 -3.21 8.78
C VAL A 58 2.53 -4.43 9.52
N GLN A 59 1.29 -4.34 9.97
CA GLN A 59 0.64 -5.39 10.74
C GLN A 59 -0.70 -5.73 10.15
N GLU A 60 -1.16 -6.94 10.41
CA GLU A 60 -2.47 -7.36 9.93
C GLU A 60 -3.57 -6.54 10.57
N GLU A 61 -4.61 -6.32 9.79
CA GLU A 61 -5.83 -5.64 10.20
C GLU A 61 -5.65 -4.16 10.51
N GLU A 62 -4.52 -3.59 10.09
CA GLU A 62 -4.27 -2.16 10.24
C GLU A 62 -4.32 -1.49 8.89
N PRO A 63 -4.79 -0.24 8.84
CA PRO A 63 -4.88 0.48 7.57
C PRO A 63 -3.60 1.25 7.28
N TYR A 64 -3.23 1.27 6.00
CA TYR A 64 -2.03 1.98 5.57
C TYR A 64 -2.28 2.64 4.24
N ARG A 65 -1.48 3.66 3.95
CA ARG A 65 -1.40 4.26 2.63
C ARG A 65 -0.04 3.90 2.06
N PHE A 66 -0.05 3.20 0.96
CA PHE A 66 1.18 2.75 0.30
C PHE A 66 1.39 3.56 -0.96
N PHE A 67 2.58 4.10 -1.13
CA PHE A 67 2.96 4.83 -2.33
C PHE A 67 3.94 3.98 -3.12
N GLY A 68 3.75 3.91 -4.41
CA GLY A 68 4.63 3.11 -5.23
C GLY A 68 4.12 3.01 -6.65
N HIS A 69 4.26 1.83 -7.22
CA HIS A 69 3.87 1.61 -8.61
C HIS A 69 3.46 0.17 -8.82
N PHE A 70 2.66 -0.03 -9.86
CA PHE A 70 2.24 -1.38 -10.21
C PHE A 70 3.34 -2.11 -10.97
N VAL A 71 3.46 -3.39 -10.69
CA VAL A 71 4.32 -4.28 -11.45
C VAL A 71 3.50 -5.49 -11.84
N ASP A 72 3.81 -6.08 -12.99
CA ASP A 72 3.14 -7.27 -13.44
C ASP A 72 4.04 -8.46 -13.21
N HIS A 73 3.63 -9.32 -12.28
CA HIS A 73 4.37 -10.53 -12.00
C HIS A 73 3.94 -11.59 -13.01
N PRO A 74 4.87 -12.27 -13.67
CA PRO A 74 4.48 -13.22 -14.71
C PRO A 74 3.62 -14.36 -14.22
N ARG A 75 3.71 -14.67 -12.95
CA ARG A 75 2.95 -15.79 -12.41
C ARG A 75 1.72 -15.35 -11.64
N TYR A 76 1.83 -14.25 -10.89
CA TYR A 76 0.77 -13.86 -9.97
C TYR A 76 -0.01 -12.65 -10.41
N GLY A 77 0.36 -12.05 -11.53
CA GLY A 77 -0.40 -10.91 -12.03
C GLY A 77 0.04 -9.60 -11.44
N ARG A 78 -0.88 -8.66 -11.39
CA ARG A 78 -0.55 -7.30 -11.00
C ARG A 78 -0.33 -7.19 -9.50
N GLN A 79 0.74 -6.55 -9.13
CA GLN A 79 1.09 -6.29 -7.75
C GLN A 79 1.47 -4.83 -7.60
N PHE A 80 1.46 -4.33 -6.37
CA PHE A 80 1.87 -2.96 -6.09
C PHE A 80 3.18 -3.00 -5.32
N GLN A 81 4.22 -2.43 -5.89
CA GLN A 81 5.52 -2.38 -5.25
C GLN A 81 5.68 -1.05 -4.56
N VAL A 82 5.96 -1.08 -3.27
CA VAL A 82 5.90 0.10 -2.42
C VAL A 82 7.25 0.77 -2.31
N ASP A 83 7.25 2.09 -2.50
CA ASP A 83 8.44 2.89 -2.27
C ASP A 83 8.41 3.50 -0.87
N SER A 84 7.23 3.86 -0.39
CA SER A 84 7.07 4.40 0.95
C SER A 84 5.64 4.14 1.41
N TYR A 85 5.43 4.24 2.71
CA TYR A 85 4.12 3.99 3.26
C TYR A 85 3.94 4.78 4.55
N GLN A 86 2.69 4.94 4.94
CA GLN A 86 2.39 5.55 6.22
C GLN A 86 1.10 4.92 6.76
N GLN A 87 0.97 4.90 8.06
CA GLN A 87 -0.20 4.35 8.67
C GLN A 87 -1.34 5.32 8.56
N GLU A 88 -2.51 4.80 8.19
CA GLU A 88 -3.69 5.60 8.03
C GLU A 88 -4.50 5.49 9.31
N ARG A 89 -4.89 6.59 9.88
CA ARG A 89 -5.63 6.54 11.12
C ARG A 89 -7.11 6.59 10.86
N PRO A 90 -7.89 5.79 11.55
CA PRO A 90 -9.33 5.87 11.42
C PRO A 90 -9.81 7.22 11.88
N THR A 91 -10.66 7.82 11.09
CA THR A 91 -11.20 9.12 11.42
C THR A 91 -12.00 9.09 12.70
N SER A 92 -12.70 8.01 12.89
CA SER A 92 -13.56 7.91 14.06
C SER A 92 -12.77 7.94 15.34
N ALA A 93 -11.58 7.40 15.32
CA ALA A 93 -10.79 7.40 16.53
C ALA A 93 -10.46 8.81 16.96
N SER A 94 -10.13 9.63 16.02
CA SER A 94 -9.78 10.98 16.39
C SER A 94 -11.01 11.76 16.81
N GLY A 95 -12.12 11.42 16.28
CA GLY A 95 -13.31 12.14 16.62
C GLY A 95 -13.75 11.95 18.05
N VAL A 96 -13.26 10.93 18.64
CA VAL A 96 -13.67 10.62 19.96
C VAL A 96 -13.21 11.61 20.98
N VAL A 97 -12.12 12.15 20.74
CA VAL A 97 -11.61 13.08 21.70
C VAL A 97 -12.21 14.45 21.50
#